data_1ea4b55381718cae7cec8f95cca91843
#
_entry.id   1ea4b55381718cae7cec8f95cca91843
#
_cell.length_a   1.000
_cell.length_b   1.000
_cell.length_c   1.000
_cell.angle_alpha   90.00
_cell.angle_beta   90.00
_cell.angle_gamma   90.00
#
_symmetry.space_group_name_H-M   'P 1'
#
loop_
_entity.id
_entity.type
_entity.pdbx_description
1 polymer ?
#
loop_
_entity_poly.entity_id
_entity_poly.type
_entity_poly.pdbx_seq_one_letter_code
_entity_poly.pdbx_strand_id
1 'polypeptide(L)'
;MQRVLDIDLDFFLAECCPLAEVGHRPARQGHEPWEPDAVRAFLEGSCLLTREHPIPGRVFETHDGALCYWKELMAAGRLQPPFHVTHVDAHSDLGVGYPGPGYVLYNVIALPPKRRLELGRFYQATLRG
;
A
#
# COMPACT_ATOMS: atom_id res chain seq x y z
N MET A 1 -8.13 -14.54 -11.52
CA MET A 1 -8.05 -13.80 -10.24
C MET A 1 -7.59 -12.39 -10.55
N GLN A 2 -8.29 -11.38 -10.03
CA GLN A 2 -7.94 -9.96 -10.24
C GLN A 2 -6.62 -9.63 -9.54
N ARG A 3 -5.94 -8.61 -10.04
CA ARG A 3 -4.68 -8.11 -9.48
C ARG A 3 -4.83 -6.62 -9.19
N VAL A 4 -4.27 -6.19 -8.08
CA VAL A 4 -4.13 -4.79 -7.67
C VAL A 4 -2.65 -4.50 -7.58
N LEU A 5 -2.23 -3.39 -8.16
CA LEU A 5 -0.90 -2.84 -7.99
C LEU A 5 -1.02 -1.64 -7.05
N ASP A 6 -0.27 -1.67 -5.99
CA ASP A 6 -0.16 -0.63 -4.97
C ASP A 6 1.29 -0.16 -4.94
N ILE A 7 1.51 1.13 -5.13
CA ILE A 7 2.86 1.69 -5.22
C ILE A 7 2.98 2.85 -4.24
N ASP A 8 3.88 2.73 -3.28
CA ASP A 8 4.35 3.88 -2.53
C ASP A 8 5.42 4.63 -3.33
N LEU A 9 5.24 5.94 -3.47
CA LEU A 9 6.12 6.75 -4.30
C LEU A 9 7.49 6.98 -3.68
N ASP A 10 7.67 6.74 -2.40
CA ASP A 10 8.96 6.82 -1.73
C ASP A 10 9.93 5.71 -2.18
N PHE A 11 9.41 4.63 -2.76
CA PHE A 11 10.20 3.62 -3.47
C PHE A 11 11.12 4.23 -4.53
N PHE A 12 10.71 5.35 -5.13
CA PHE A 12 11.47 6.05 -6.17
C PHE A 12 12.41 7.13 -5.61
N LEU A 13 12.78 7.06 -4.34
CA LEU A 13 13.82 7.89 -3.76
C LEU A 13 15.17 7.16 -3.75
N ALA A 14 16.27 7.91 -3.88
CA ALA A 14 17.62 7.35 -3.89
C ALA A 14 17.98 6.68 -2.57
N GLU A 15 17.48 7.21 -1.46
CA GLU A 15 17.62 6.61 -0.12
C GLU A 15 16.23 6.48 0.51
N CYS A 16 16.03 5.35 1.19
CA CYS A 16 14.79 5.09 1.92
C CYS A 16 14.53 6.22 2.92
N CYS A 17 13.40 6.89 2.77
CA CYS A 17 13.01 7.96 3.68
C CYS A 17 12.66 7.38 5.05
N PRO A 18 13.26 7.84 6.16
CA PRO A 18 12.77 7.48 7.47
C PRO A 18 11.34 8.01 7.63
N LEU A 19 10.54 7.32 8.44
CA LEU A 19 9.14 7.65 8.71
C LEU A 19 8.91 9.16 8.77
N ALA A 20 8.19 9.68 7.79
CA ALA A 20 7.80 11.08 7.77
C ALA A 20 6.47 11.25 8.50
N GLU A 21 6.35 12.31 9.32
CA GLU A 21 5.07 12.66 9.91
C GLU A 21 4.12 13.17 8.82
N VAL A 22 2.82 12.90 8.98
CA VAL A 22 1.77 13.38 8.07
C VAL A 22 1.89 14.90 7.90
N GLY A 23 1.99 15.36 6.65
CA GLY A 23 2.14 16.77 6.32
C GLY A 23 3.58 17.29 6.38
N HIS A 24 4.55 16.50 6.80
CA HIS A 24 5.97 16.82 6.72
C HIS A 24 6.63 16.10 5.57
N ARG A 25 7.18 16.86 4.64
CA ARG A 25 8.05 16.29 3.61
C ARG A 25 9.48 16.23 4.13
N PRO A 26 10.21 15.13 3.92
CA PRO A 26 11.62 15.06 4.27
C PRO A 26 12.42 16.14 3.52
N ALA A 27 13.55 16.53 4.10
CA ALA A 27 14.47 17.43 3.41
C ALA A 27 14.91 16.77 2.10
N ARG A 28 14.98 17.55 1.02
CA ARG A 28 15.37 17.04 -0.30
C ARG A 28 16.77 16.43 -0.32
N GLN A 29 17.65 16.92 0.54
CA GLN A 29 19.02 16.42 0.65
C GLN A 29 19.04 15.00 1.23
N GLY A 30 19.55 14.06 0.45
CA GLY A 30 19.59 12.62 0.79
C GLY A 30 18.38 11.82 0.34
N HIS A 31 17.31 12.48 -0.13
CA HIS A 31 16.09 11.81 -0.61
C HIS A 31 15.73 12.32 -2.03
N GLU A 32 16.71 12.21 -2.92
CA GLU A 32 16.50 12.65 -4.31
C GLU A 32 15.65 11.65 -5.07
N PRO A 33 14.62 12.09 -5.81
CA PRO A 33 13.82 11.19 -6.62
C PRO A 33 14.64 10.62 -7.78
N TRP A 34 14.31 9.42 -8.18
CA TRP A 34 14.87 8.83 -9.38
C TRP A 34 14.59 9.74 -10.59
N GLU A 35 15.48 9.65 -11.58
CA GLU A 35 15.25 10.33 -12.85
C GLU A 35 13.93 9.85 -13.49
N PRO A 36 13.12 10.75 -14.08
CA PRO A 36 11.81 10.42 -14.63
C PRO A 36 11.81 9.26 -15.62
N ASP A 37 12.86 9.13 -16.42
CA ASP A 37 12.99 8.03 -17.39
C ASP A 37 13.27 6.70 -16.71
N ALA A 38 13.98 6.67 -15.59
CA ALA A 38 14.19 5.47 -14.79
C ALA A 38 12.89 5.00 -14.13
N VAL A 39 12.10 5.94 -13.57
CA VAL A 39 10.77 5.64 -13.03
C VAL A 39 9.86 5.06 -14.12
N ARG A 40 9.84 5.69 -15.29
CA ARG A 40 9.07 5.20 -16.44
C ARG A 40 9.49 3.80 -16.85
N ALA A 41 10.79 3.56 -17.02
CA ALA A 41 11.30 2.25 -17.38
C ALA A 41 10.92 1.17 -16.37
N PHE A 42 10.95 1.47 -15.08
CA PHE A 42 10.47 0.57 -14.04
C PHE A 42 8.97 0.27 -14.16
N LEU A 43 8.15 1.30 -14.30
CA LEU A 43 6.70 1.15 -14.40
C LEU A 43 6.29 0.35 -15.65
N GLU A 44 6.92 0.63 -16.80
CA GLU A 44 6.65 -0.08 -18.04
C GLU A 44 7.20 -1.51 -18.02
N GLY A 45 8.44 -1.71 -17.58
CA GLY A 45 9.12 -3.00 -17.60
C GLY A 45 8.72 -3.95 -16.49
N SER A 46 8.63 -3.46 -15.26
CA SER A 46 8.36 -4.29 -14.07
C SER A 46 6.88 -4.34 -13.69
N CYS A 47 6.17 -3.23 -13.86
CA CYS A 47 4.75 -3.13 -13.49
C CYS A 47 3.80 -3.30 -14.68
N LEU A 48 4.32 -3.35 -15.91
CA LEU A 48 3.55 -3.44 -17.16
C LEU A 48 2.54 -2.29 -17.35
N LEU A 49 2.83 -1.13 -16.77
CA LEU A 49 2.03 0.09 -16.89
C LEU A 49 2.51 0.89 -18.09
N THR A 50 1.88 0.70 -19.24
CA THR A 50 2.22 1.44 -20.44
C THR A 50 1.13 2.45 -20.82
N ARG A 51 1.46 3.44 -21.63
CA ARG A 51 0.47 4.42 -22.14
C ARG A 51 -0.57 3.78 -23.03
N GLU A 52 -0.20 2.71 -23.73
CA GLU A 52 -1.09 1.96 -24.64
C GLU A 52 -2.09 1.09 -23.87
N HIS A 53 -1.74 0.72 -22.64
CA HIS A 53 -2.57 -0.13 -21.77
C HIS A 53 -2.71 0.49 -20.38
N PRO A 54 -3.41 1.63 -20.25
CA PRO A 54 -3.58 2.29 -18.97
C PRO A 54 -4.49 1.47 -18.06
N ILE A 55 -4.09 1.38 -16.80
CA ILE A 55 -4.90 0.77 -15.74
C ILE A 55 -5.58 1.90 -14.93
N PRO A 56 -6.90 1.83 -14.69
CA PRO A 56 -7.54 2.82 -13.84
C PRO A 56 -7.01 2.74 -12.42
N GLY A 57 -6.68 3.89 -11.85
CA GLY A 57 -6.12 3.98 -10.51
C GLY A 57 -6.53 5.27 -9.80
N ARG A 58 -6.04 5.43 -8.59
CA ARG A 58 -6.20 6.64 -7.77
C ARG A 58 -4.90 6.89 -7.01
N VAL A 59 -4.56 8.16 -6.84
CA VAL A 59 -3.43 8.60 -6.02
C VAL A 59 -3.96 9.08 -4.67
N PHE A 60 -3.25 8.75 -3.60
CA PHE A 60 -3.57 9.12 -2.23
C PHE A 60 -2.36 9.80 -1.58
N GLU A 61 -2.61 10.58 -0.54
CA GLU A 61 -1.56 11.17 0.28
C GLU A 61 -1.08 10.22 1.39
N THR A 62 -1.94 9.27 1.79
CA THR A 62 -1.67 8.32 2.88
C THR A 62 -2.15 6.91 2.50
N HIS A 63 -1.49 5.88 3.03
CA HIS A 63 -1.75 4.46 2.68
C HIS A 63 -3.17 3.99 2.99
N ASP A 64 -3.79 4.51 4.06
CA ASP A 64 -5.17 4.16 4.42
C ASP A 64 -6.18 4.54 3.32
N GLY A 65 -5.86 5.53 2.51
CA GLY A 65 -6.64 5.89 1.33
C GLY A 65 -6.77 4.74 0.31
N ALA A 66 -5.71 3.97 0.10
CA ALA A 66 -5.72 2.81 -0.78
C ALA A 66 -6.70 1.74 -0.29
N LEU A 67 -6.68 1.43 1.02
CA LEU A 67 -7.63 0.46 1.61
C LEU A 67 -9.08 0.93 1.49
N CYS A 68 -9.35 2.21 1.68
CA CYS A 68 -10.68 2.79 1.51
C CYS A 68 -11.15 2.63 0.06
N TYR A 69 -10.29 2.91 -0.90
CA TYR A 69 -10.60 2.76 -2.32
C TYR A 69 -10.86 1.30 -2.71
N TRP A 70 -10.11 0.34 -2.20
CA TRP A 70 -10.38 -1.08 -2.44
C TRP A 70 -11.75 -1.49 -1.90
N LYS A 71 -12.14 -0.98 -0.72
CA LYS A 71 -13.49 -1.20 -0.18
C LYS A 71 -14.58 -0.61 -1.07
N GLU A 72 -14.36 0.59 -1.63
CA GLU A 72 -15.27 1.20 -2.62
C GLU A 72 -15.40 0.33 -3.88
N LEU A 73 -14.27 -0.17 -4.41
CA LEU A 73 -14.27 -1.05 -5.58
C LEU A 73 -14.99 -2.37 -5.32
N MET A 74 -14.81 -2.94 -4.13
CA MET A 74 -15.52 -4.16 -3.72
C MET A 74 -17.02 -3.91 -3.58
N ALA A 75 -17.42 -2.81 -2.98
CA ALA A 75 -18.83 -2.44 -2.84
C ALA A 75 -19.50 -2.18 -4.22
N ALA A 76 -18.74 -1.65 -5.17
CA ALA A 76 -19.19 -1.43 -6.54
C ALA A 76 -19.13 -2.70 -7.43
N GLY A 77 -18.73 -3.85 -6.89
CA GLY A 77 -18.56 -5.09 -7.65
C GLY A 77 -17.42 -5.07 -8.68
N ARG A 78 -16.54 -4.08 -8.62
CA ARG A 78 -15.41 -3.91 -9.55
C ARG A 78 -14.15 -4.67 -9.10
N LEU A 79 -14.04 -4.98 -7.82
CA LEU A 79 -12.98 -5.79 -7.23
C LEU A 79 -13.63 -6.91 -6.42
N GLN A 80 -13.26 -8.15 -6.69
CA GLN A 80 -13.85 -9.31 -6.01
C GLN A 80 -12.78 -10.12 -5.28
N PRO A 81 -12.90 -10.32 -3.97
CA PRO A 81 -12.00 -11.18 -3.22
C PRO A 81 -12.23 -12.68 -3.58
N PRO A 82 -11.19 -13.52 -3.58
CA PRO A 82 -9.80 -13.14 -3.34
C PRO A 82 -9.15 -12.48 -4.56
N PHE A 83 -8.28 -11.50 -4.34
CA PHE A 83 -7.46 -10.85 -5.36
C PHE A 83 -6.00 -10.80 -4.91
N HIS A 84 -5.08 -10.70 -5.86
CA HIS A 84 -3.67 -10.51 -5.57
C HIS A 84 -3.36 -9.03 -5.43
N VAL A 85 -2.55 -8.68 -4.44
CA VAL A 85 -1.93 -7.36 -4.29
C VAL A 85 -0.44 -7.50 -4.54
N THR A 86 0.09 -6.70 -5.46
CA THR A 86 1.51 -6.44 -5.59
C THR A 86 1.77 -5.09 -4.97
N HIS A 87 2.52 -5.08 -3.89
CA HIS A 87 2.91 -3.87 -3.18
C HIS A 87 4.35 -3.53 -3.51
N VAL A 88 4.59 -2.30 -3.96
CA VAL A 88 5.91 -1.76 -4.31
C VAL A 88 6.17 -0.62 -3.34
N ASP A 89 7.14 -0.81 -2.47
CA ASP A 89 7.42 0.07 -1.35
C ASP A 89 8.88 -0.04 -0.93
N ALA A 90 9.47 1.04 -0.44
CA ALA A 90 10.79 1.03 0.19
C ALA A 90 10.74 0.53 1.64
N HIS A 91 9.54 0.49 2.25
CA HIS A 91 9.30 0.06 3.62
C HIS A 91 8.40 -1.19 3.66
N SER A 92 8.37 -1.85 4.80
CA SER A 92 7.49 -3.00 4.99
C SER A 92 6.04 -2.64 5.32
N ASP A 93 5.73 -1.37 5.56
CA ASP A 93 4.47 -0.84 6.09
C ASP A 93 3.93 -1.54 7.37
N LEU A 94 4.71 -2.46 7.89
CA LEU A 94 4.46 -3.11 9.16
C LEU A 94 4.91 -2.25 10.35
N GLY A 95 5.02 -0.95 10.14
CA GLY A 95 5.59 0.09 10.97
C GLY A 95 5.41 0.00 12.50
N VAL A 96 5.88 1.00 13.19
CA VAL A 96 5.79 1.14 14.66
C VAL A 96 4.38 1.58 15.09
N GLY A 97 3.37 0.88 14.62
CA GLY A 97 1.98 1.15 14.98
C GLY A 97 1.39 0.11 15.94
N TYR A 98 0.15 0.32 16.33
CA TYR A 98 -0.63 -0.69 17.01
C TYR A 98 -1.72 -1.23 16.06
N PRO A 99 -1.82 -2.55 15.89
CA PRO A 99 -0.96 -3.57 16.50
C PRO A 99 0.46 -3.60 15.89
N GLY A 100 1.46 -3.85 16.73
CA GLY A 100 2.85 -3.95 16.28
C GLY A 100 3.09 -5.08 15.26
N PRO A 101 4.17 -4.97 14.43
CA PRO A 101 4.45 -5.90 13.34
C PRO A 101 4.57 -7.36 13.80
N GLY A 102 5.14 -7.61 14.96
CA GLY A 102 5.22 -8.96 15.53
C GLY A 102 3.85 -9.59 15.77
N TYR A 103 2.90 -8.81 16.28
CA TYR A 103 1.54 -9.28 16.45
C TYR A 103 0.87 -9.63 15.12
N VAL A 104 1.04 -8.79 14.11
CA VAL A 104 0.49 -9.05 12.78
C VAL A 104 1.06 -10.32 12.18
N LEU A 105 2.39 -10.47 12.20
CA LEU A 105 3.08 -11.62 11.61
C LEU A 105 2.77 -12.93 12.32
N TYR A 106 2.85 -12.96 13.64
CA TYR A 106 2.78 -14.20 14.40
C TYR A 106 1.37 -14.56 14.89
N ASN A 107 0.50 -13.57 15.07
CA ASN A 107 -0.83 -13.78 15.61
C ASN A 107 -1.93 -13.64 14.56
N VAL A 108 -1.86 -12.64 13.68
CA VAL A 108 -2.92 -12.38 12.70
C VAL A 108 -2.75 -13.25 11.45
N ILE A 109 -1.57 -13.23 10.82
CA ILE A 109 -1.32 -13.95 9.56
C ILE A 109 -1.40 -15.48 9.76
N ALA A 110 -1.03 -15.98 10.92
CA ALA A 110 -1.13 -17.39 11.26
C ALA A 110 -2.58 -17.89 11.40
N LEU A 111 -3.55 -16.98 11.55
CA LEU A 111 -4.96 -17.37 11.69
C LEU A 111 -5.60 -17.75 10.34
N PRO A 112 -6.60 -18.66 10.35
CA PRO A 112 -7.44 -18.88 9.17
C PRO A 112 -8.14 -17.61 8.71
N PRO A 113 -8.41 -17.42 7.40
CA PRO A 113 -8.98 -16.17 6.84
C PRO A 113 -10.24 -15.66 7.55
N LYS A 114 -11.15 -16.56 7.95
CA LYS A 114 -12.37 -16.17 8.69
C LYS A 114 -12.05 -15.48 10.01
N ARG A 115 -11.08 -15.99 10.75
CA ARG A 115 -10.67 -15.43 12.04
C ARG A 115 -9.96 -14.08 11.89
N ARG A 116 -9.20 -13.87 10.80
CA ARG A 116 -8.60 -12.56 10.49
C ARG A 116 -9.66 -11.50 10.28
N LEU A 117 -10.74 -11.81 9.58
CA LEU A 117 -11.85 -10.90 9.35
C LEU A 117 -12.58 -10.51 10.65
N GLU A 118 -12.73 -11.44 11.57
CA GLU A 118 -13.34 -11.20 12.90
C GLU A 118 -12.47 -10.21 13.70
N LEU A 119 -11.14 -10.43 13.73
CA LEU A 119 -10.20 -9.51 14.38
C LEU A 119 -10.23 -8.11 13.77
N GLY A 120 -10.24 -7.99 12.45
CA GLY A 120 -10.34 -6.70 11.77
C GLY A 120 -11.60 -5.92 12.17
N ARG A 121 -12.73 -6.59 12.33
CA ARG A 121 -13.97 -5.97 12.84
C ARG A 121 -13.86 -5.51 14.28
N PHE A 122 -13.21 -6.30 15.13
CA PHE A 122 -12.98 -5.94 16.53
C PHE A 122 -12.13 -4.67 16.65
N TYR A 123 -11.01 -4.60 15.92
CA TYR A 123 -10.16 -3.41 15.93
C TYR A 123 -10.85 -2.17 15.39
N GLN A 124 -11.64 -2.27 14.32
CA GLN A 124 -12.43 -1.15 13.81
C GLN A 124 -13.48 -0.64 14.81
N ALA A 125 -14.07 -1.51 15.61
CA ALA A 125 -15.00 -1.12 16.66
C ALA A 125 -14.30 -0.40 17.82
N THR A 126 -13.10 -0.84 18.20
CA THR A 126 -12.33 -0.28 19.31
C THR A 126 -11.73 1.10 18.98
N LEU A 127 -11.42 1.37 17.71
CA LEU A 127 -10.88 2.67 17.27
C LEU A 127 -11.95 3.74 17.04
N ARG A 128 -13.23 3.38 17.05
CA ARG A 128 -14.36 4.31 16.88
C ARG A 128 -15.06 4.71 18.20
N GLY A 129 -14.62 4.18 19.31
CA GLY A 129 -15.09 4.53 20.67
C GLY A 129 -14.12 5.48 21.36
#